data_23269fc27ebd23ec4f4c058b2cc5b588
#
_entry.id   23269fc27ebd23ec4f4c058b2cc5b588
#
_cell.length_a   1.000
_cell.length_b   1.000
_cell.length_c   1.000
_cell.angle_alpha   90.00
_cell.angle_beta   90.00
_cell.angle_gamma   90.00
#
_symmetry.space_group_name_H-M   'P 1'
#
loop_
_entity.id
_entity.type
_entity.pdbx_description
1 polymer ?
#
loop_
_entity_poly.entity_id
_entity_poly.type
_entity_poly.pdbx_seq_one_letter_code
_entity_poly.pdbx_strand_id
1 'polypeptide(L)'
;VPQGPNGPLIPEIHEAAPHAQYVARKGEINAWDNPEFVAAVKATGKKQLIIAGTITSVCMAFPSIAAVHDGYQVFAVIDASGTYSKMAQEITLARVVQAGVVPMDTAAVCSEIQRTWNRDDAVQFAEAYSAVFPHYQLLIESYAKAQAVVNNHEQLDSQRK
;
A
#
# COMPACT_ATOMS: atom_id res chain seq x y z
N VAL A 1 12.79 -11.27 -10.74
CA VAL A 1 13.24 -12.52 -11.41
C VAL A 1 13.61 -13.51 -10.34
N PRO A 2 13.04 -14.74 -10.31
CA PRO A 2 13.25 -15.69 -9.21
C PRO A 2 14.74 -16.05 -8.95
N GLN A 3 15.54 -16.10 -9.99
CA GLN A 3 16.98 -16.39 -9.90
C GLN A 3 17.84 -15.13 -9.78
N GLY A 4 17.23 -13.95 -9.75
CA GLY A 4 17.95 -12.70 -9.62
C GLY A 4 18.19 -12.30 -8.16
N PRO A 5 18.96 -11.23 -7.91
CA PRO A 5 19.28 -10.79 -6.55
C PRO A 5 18.07 -10.34 -5.75
N ASN A 6 16.96 -9.99 -6.42
CA ASN A 6 15.71 -9.57 -5.76
C ASN A 6 14.82 -10.75 -5.34
N GLY A 7 15.17 -11.98 -5.76
CA GLY A 7 14.42 -13.17 -5.39
C GLY A 7 12.97 -13.25 -5.93
N PRO A 8 12.20 -14.22 -5.42
CA PRO A 8 10.77 -14.33 -5.67
C PRO A 8 9.97 -13.31 -4.85
N LEU A 9 8.64 -13.36 -4.98
CA LEU A 9 7.73 -12.62 -4.10
C LEU A 9 7.96 -13.03 -2.63
N ILE A 10 7.94 -12.06 -1.72
CA ILE A 10 8.11 -12.34 -0.29
C ILE A 10 6.94 -13.15 0.26
N PRO A 11 7.19 -14.10 1.19
CA PRO A 11 6.14 -15.00 1.71
C PRO A 11 4.95 -14.27 2.33
N GLU A 12 5.20 -13.17 3.01
CA GLU A 12 4.20 -12.38 3.74
C GLU A 12 3.04 -11.91 2.83
N ILE A 13 3.30 -11.71 1.53
CA ILE A 13 2.24 -11.34 0.58
C ILE A 13 1.27 -12.49 0.39
N HIS A 14 1.76 -13.74 0.28
CA HIS A 14 0.90 -14.92 0.16
C HIS A 14 0.24 -15.29 1.48
N GLU A 15 0.86 -15.03 2.62
CA GLU A 15 0.26 -15.19 3.94
C GLU A 15 -0.92 -14.24 4.12
N ALA A 16 -0.76 -12.97 3.77
CA ALA A 16 -1.82 -11.97 3.84
C ALA A 16 -2.89 -12.12 2.74
N ALA A 17 -2.50 -12.60 1.56
CA ALA A 17 -3.37 -12.76 0.40
C ALA A 17 -3.12 -14.11 -0.30
N PRO A 18 -3.63 -15.24 0.24
CA PRO A 18 -3.38 -16.58 -0.30
C PRO A 18 -3.84 -16.76 -1.76
N HIS A 19 -4.78 -15.93 -2.21
CA HIS A 19 -5.30 -15.92 -3.57
C HIS A 19 -4.46 -15.07 -4.56
N ALA A 20 -3.40 -14.40 -4.07
CA ALA A 20 -2.55 -13.57 -4.92
C ALA A 20 -1.84 -14.42 -6.00
N GLN A 21 -1.91 -13.97 -7.24
CA GLN A 21 -1.23 -14.63 -8.35
C GLN A 21 0.23 -14.17 -8.42
N TYR A 22 1.13 -15.11 -8.58
CA TYR A 22 2.54 -14.84 -8.82
C TYR A 22 2.87 -15.08 -10.29
N VAL A 23 3.33 -14.04 -10.97
CA VAL A 23 3.85 -14.13 -12.33
C VAL A 23 5.33 -13.85 -12.34
N ALA A 24 6.15 -14.86 -12.61
CA ALA A 24 7.60 -14.75 -12.63
C ALA A 24 8.07 -14.03 -13.90
N ARG A 25 8.81 -12.93 -13.72
CA ARG A 25 9.49 -12.27 -14.83
C ARG A 25 10.71 -13.09 -15.28
N LYS A 26 11.01 -13.08 -16.58
CA LYS A 26 12.11 -13.84 -17.21
C LYS A 26 13.34 -12.98 -17.46
N GLY A 27 13.33 -11.71 -17.03
CA GLY A 27 14.41 -10.74 -17.22
C GLY A 27 13.89 -9.32 -17.46
N GLU A 28 12.60 -9.16 -17.71
CA GLU A 28 11.99 -7.86 -17.97
C GLU A 28 12.17 -6.94 -16.77
N ILE A 29 12.64 -5.74 -17.00
CA ILE A 29 12.78 -4.69 -15.97
C ILE A 29 11.39 -4.13 -15.66
N ASN A 30 10.64 -3.78 -16.70
CA ASN A 30 9.24 -3.38 -16.58
C ASN A 30 8.34 -4.62 -16.55
N ALA A 31 7.53 -4.79 -15.52
CA ALA A 31 6.58 -5.89 -15.45
C ALA A 31 5.56 -5.85 -16.61
N TRP A 32 5.28 -4.68 -17.16
CA TRP A 32 4.35 -4.51 -18.27
C TRP A 32 4.90 -5.04 -19.61
N ASP A 33 6.21 -5.27 -19.70
CA ASP A 33 6.84 -5.90 -20.87
C ASP A 33 6.71 -7.44 -20.83
N ASN A 34 6.22 -8.02 -19.73
CA ASN A 34 5.93 -9.43 -19.62
C ASN A 34 4.49 -9.73 -20.05
N PRO A 35 4.26 -10.47 -21.15
CA PRO A 35 2.91 -10.71 -21.67
C PRO A 35 2.05 -11.58 -20.74
N GLU A 36 2.64 -12.48 -19.95
CA GLU A 36 1.93 -13.29 -18.96
C GLU A 36 1.39 -12.43 -17.84
N PHE A 37 2.18 -11.44 -17.37
CA PHE A 37 1.76 -10.47 -16.37
C PHE A 37 0.60 -9.60 -16.88
N VAL A 38 0.75 -9.02 -18.07
CA VAL A 38 -0.31 -8.20 -18.67
C VAL A 38 -1.59 -9.02 -18.91
N ALA A 39 -1.47 -10.27 -19.34
CA ALA A 39 -2.62 -11.17 -19.51
C ALA A 39 -3.32 -11.43 -18.17
N ALA A 40 -2.57 -11.68 -17.09
CA ALA A 40 -3.13 -11.89 -15.76
C ALA A 40 -3.87 -10.62 -15.25
N VAL A 41 -3.31 -9.43 -15.46
CA VAL A 41 -3.99 -8.16 -15.13
C VAL A 41 -5.27 -8.00 -15.94
N LYS A 42 -5.23 -8.20 -17.25
CA LYS A 42 -6.41 -8.10 -18.13
C LYS A 42 -7.52 -9.10 -17.77
N ALA A 43 -7.13 -10.30 -17.36
CA ALA A 43 -8.08 -11.34 -16.94
C ALA A 43 -8.91 -10.95 -15.70
N THR A 44 -8.43 -10.03 -14.87
CA THR A 44 -9.21 -9.52 -13.73
C THR A 44 -10.44 -8.69 -14.14
N GLY A 45 -10.48 -8.18 -15.36
CA GLY A 45 -11.52 -7.27 -15.86
C GLY A 45 -11.54 -5.89 -15.18
N LYS A 46 -10.62 -5.62 -14.24
CA LYS A 46 -10.57 -4.36 -13.50
C LYS A 46 -10.01 -3.24 -14.38
N LYS A 47 -10.41 -2.01 -14.08
CA LYS A 47 -9.96 -0.79 -14.78
C LYS A 47 -9.10 0.12 -13.91
N GLN A 48 -9.07 -0.14 -12.62
CA GLN A 48 -8.27 0.57 -11.64
C GLN A 48 -7.19 -0.37 -11.11
N LEU A 49 -5.96 0.13 -11.04
CA LEU A 49 -4.81 -0.60 -10.53
C LEU A 49 -4.18 0.18 -9.39
N ILE A 50 -3.92 -0.53 -8.29
CA ILE A 50 -3.11 -0.04 -7.18
C ILE A 50 -1.75 -0.70 -7.32
N ILE A 51 -0.70 0.09 -7.52
CA ILE A 51 0.65 -0.42 -7.81
C ILE A 51 1.63 0.05 -6.74
N ALA A 52 2.40 -0.89 -6.22
CA ALA A 52 3.56 -0.66 -5.37
C ALA A 52 4.73 -1.51 -5.86
N GLY A 53 5.95 -1.14 -5.50
CA GLY A 53 7.11 -1.93 -5.91
C GLY A 53 8.45 -1.35 -5.50
N THR A 54 9.41 -2.22 -5.33
CA THR A 54 10.81 -1.91 -5.07
C THR A 54 11.62 -2.25 -6.33
N ILE A 55 12.19 -1.25 -6.95
CA ILE A 55 12.45 0.15 -6.60
C ILE A 55 11.35 1.07 -7.14
N THR A 56 11.01 2.14 -6.38
CA THR A 56 9.98 3.13 -6.74
C THR A 56 10.16 3.68 -8.17
N SER A 57 11.38 4.09 -8.55
CA SER A 57 11.67 4.71 -9.85
C SER A 57 11.63 3.76 -11.04
N VAL A 58 11.55 2.45 -10.81
CA VAL A 58 11.60 1.40 -11.83
C VAL A 58 10.39 0.48 -11.70
N CYS A 59 10.39 -0.41 -10.70
CA CYS A 59 9.39 -1.47 -10.57
C CYS A 59 7.98 -0.96 -10.24
N MET A 60 7.86 0.22 -9.63
CA MET A 60 6.59 0.91 -9.46
C MET A 60 6.28 1.82 -10.67
N ALA A 61 7.23 2.71 -11.05
CA ALA A 61 6.98 3.75 -12.03
C ALA A 61 6.75 3.23 -13.46
N PHE A 62 7.54 2.26 -13.91
CA PHE A 62 7.45 1.80 -15.30
C PHE A 62 6.12 1.10 -15.61
N PRO A 63 5.67 0.09 -14.83
CA PRO A 63 4.38 -0.53 -15.08
C PRO A 63 3.21 0.42 -14.86
N SER A 64 3.34 1.39 -13.91
CA SER A 64 2.31 2.40 -13.69
C SER A 64 2.09 3.29 -14.92
N ILE A 65 3.17 3.79 -15.51
CA ILE A 65 3.11 4.64 -16.71
C ILE A 65 2.60 3.84 -17.90
N ALA A 66 3.09 2.61 -18.09
CA ALA A 66 2.64 1.73 -19.17
C ALA A 66 1.14 1.37 -19.04
N ALA A 67 0.67 1.09 -17.83
CA ALA A 67 -0.73 0.82 -17.59
C ALA A 67 -1.66 2.01 -17.88
N VAL A 68 -1.23 3.24 -17.52
CA VAL A 68 -1.97 4.47 -17.89
C VAL A 68 -2.07 4.59 -19.42
N HIS A 69 -0.98 4.33 -20.14
CA HIS A 69 -0.96 4.34 -21.59
C HIS A 69 -1.93 3.30 -22.19
N ASP A 70 -2.10 2.16 -21.53
CA ASP A 70 -3.06 1.08 -21.92
C ASP A 70 -4.50 1.39 -21.45
N GLY A 71 -4.77 2.56 -20.88
CA GLY A 71 -6.11 3.03 -20.52
C GLY A 71 -6.58 2.64 -19.13
N TYR A 72 -5.68 2.21 -18.23
CA TYR A 72 -6.01 1.99 -16.82
C TYR A 72 -5.94 3.29 -16.02
N GLN A 73 -6.79 3.41 -15.00
CA GLN A 73 -6.59 4.36 -13.92
C GLN A 73 -5.62 3.75 -12.90
N VAL A 74 -4.51 4.42 -12.66
CA VAL A 74 -3.41 3.87 -11.84
C VAL A 74 -3.17 4.72 -10.61
N PHE A 75 -3.13 4.06 -9.45
CA PHE A 75 -2.79 4.62 -8.16
C PHE A 75 -1.46 4.02 -7.70
N ALA A 76 -0.44 4.85 -7.54
CA ALA A 76 0.90 4.43 -7.12
C ALA A 76 1.10 4.68 -5.63
N VAL A 77 1.34 3.61 -4.86
CA VAL A 77 1.48 3.68 -3.40
C VAL A 77 2.94 3.91 -3.04
N ILE A 78 3.25 5.14 -2.66
CA ILE A 78 4.64 5.62 -2.55
C ILE A 78 5.34 5.11 -1.30
N ASP A 79 4.67 5.07 -0.16
CA ASP A 79 5.21 4.56 1.11
C ASP A 79 5.28 3.02 1.17
N ALA A 80 4.56 2.32 0.28
CA ALA A 80 4.72 0.89 0.03
C ALA A 80 5.73 0.57 -1.09
N SER A 81 6.48 1.58 -1.54
CA SER A 81 7.46 1.47 -2.65
C SER A 81 8.83 1.90 -2.17
N GLY A 82 9.81 0.98 -2.21
CA GLY A 82 11.17 1.24 -1.75
C GLY A 82 11.96 2.16 -2.67
N THR A 83 12.65 3.16 -2.11
CA THR A 83 13.55 4.05 -2.85
C THR A 83 14.95 4.05 -2.23
N TYR A 84 15.94 4.42 -3.01
CA TYR A 84 17.35 4.50 -2.56
C TYR A 84 17.78 5.94 -2.21
N SER A 85 16.99 6.94 -2.57
CA SER A 85 17.23 8.33 -2.17
C SER A 85 15.97 9.19 -2.27
N LYS A 86 15.93 10.26 -1.48
CA LYS A 86 14.86 11.26 -1.53
C LYS A 86 14.75 11.93 -2.91
N MET A 87 15.88 12.28 -3.50
CA MET A 87 15.91 12.88 -4.83
C MET A 87 15.31 11.95 -5.89
N ALA A 88 15.64 10.65 -5.88
CA ALA A 88 15.07 9.68 -6.80
C ALA A 88 13.55 9.57 -6.63
N GLN A 89 13.05 9.62 -5.41
CA GLN A 89 11.62 9.62 -5.12
C GLN A 89 10.93 10.89 -5.66
N GLU A 90 11.48 12.06 -5.41
CA GLU A 90 10.92 13.34 -5.86
C GLU A 90 10.84 13.42 -7.39
N ILE A 91 11.92 13.03 -8.08
CA ILE A 91 11.96 12.96 -9.55
C ILE A 91 10.92 11.97 -10.07
N THR A 92 10.81 10.81 -9.42
CA THR A 92 9.84 9.78 -9.81
C THR A 92 8.41 10.25 -9.63
N LEU A 93 8.10 10.92 -8.51
CA LEU A 93 6.78 11.51 -8.28
C LEU A 93 6.40 12.51 -9.38
N ALA A 94 7.30 13.43 -9.72
CA ALA A 94 7.05 14.38 -10.80
C ALA A 94 6.77 13.66 -12.14
N ARG A 95 7.56 12.63 -12.46
CA ARG A 95 7.43 11.84 -13.68
C ARG A 95 6.10 11.08 -13.77
N VAL A 96 5.70 10.37 -12.71
CA VAL A 96 4.48 9.56 -12.72
C VAL A 96 3.23 10.42 -12.73
N VAL A 97 3.23 11.54 -12.00
CA VAL A 97 2.13 12.53 -12.04
C VAL A 97 1.96 13.11 -13.44
N GLN A 98 3.06 13.50 -14.10
CA GLN A 98 3.03 14.00 -15.47
C GLN A 98 2.47 12.98 -16.47
N ALA A 99 2.68 11.69 -16.21
CA ALA A 99 2.16 10.58 -17.01
C ALA A 99 0.70 10.23 -16.70
N GLY A 100 0.05 10.89 -15.74
CA GLY A 100 -1.35 10.64 -15.35
C GLY A 100 -1.54 9.57 -14.27
N VAL A 101 -0.48 9.14 -13.62
CA VAL A 101 -0.56 8.25 -12.44
C VAL A 101 -0.91 9.08 -11.21
N VAL A 102 -1.80 8.57 -10.36
CA VAL A 102 -2.18 9.21 -9.09
C VAL A 102 -1.31 8.66 -7.95
N PRO A 103 -0.41 9.45 -7.36
CA PRO A 103 0.34 9.01 -6.19
C PRO A 103 -0.54 9.00 -4.95
N MET A 104 -0.39 7.95 -4.13
CA MET A 104 -1.10 7.78 -2.87
C MET A 104 -0.15 7.26 -1.78
N ASP A 105 -0.59 7.34 -0.54
CA ASP A 105 -0.03 6.60 0.59
C ASP A 105 -0.92 5.41 0.97
N THR A 106 -0.38 4.46 1.71
CA THR A 106 -1.10 3.24 2.11
C THR A 106 -2.33 3.56 2.96
N ALA A 107 -2.25 4.54 3.86
CA ALA A 107 -3.37 4.90 4.73
C ALA A 107 -4.55 5.47 3.91
N ALA A 108 -4.26 6.29 2.90
CA ALA A 108 -5.27 6.80 1.98
C ALA A 108 -5.94 5.68 1.17
N VAL A 109 -5.14 4.76 0.61
CA VAL A 109 -5.67 3.59 -0.12
C VAL A 109 -6.58 2.73 0.77
N CYS A 110 -6.13 2.41 1.99
CA CYS A 110 -6.94 1.66 2.94
C CYS A 110 -8.26 2.37 3.25
N SER A 111 -8.21 3.69 3.47
CA SER A 111 -9.40 4.51 3.78
C SER A 111 -10.38 4.58 2.62
N GLU A 112 -9.89 4.70 1.38
CA GLU A 112 -10.76 4.69 0.20
C GLU A 112 -11.44 3.34 -0.04
N ILE A 113 -10.75 2.23 0.26
CA ILE A 113 -11.33 0.88 0.18
C ILE A 113 -12.36 0.67 1.30
N GLN A 114 -12.07 1.09 2.52
CA GLN A 114 -12.95 0.95 3.68
C GLN A 114 -14.19 1.86 3.58
N ARG A 115 -14.03 3.09 3.19
CA ARG A 115 -15.05 4.12 2.96
C ARG A 115 -15.81 4.58 4.21
N THR A 116 -16.00 3.74 5.20
CA THR A 116 -16.75 4.06 6.42
C THR A 116 -16.35 3.13 7.58
N TRP A 117 -16.37 3.67 8.78
CA TRP A 117 -16.21 2.91 10.02
C TRP A 117 -17.48 2.11 10.41
N ASN A 118 -18.61 2.32 9.72
CA ASN A 118 -19.88 1.66 10.01
C ASN A 118 -20.02 0.33 9.25
N ARG A 119 -18.94 -0.47 9.24
CA ARG A 119 -18.91 -1.82 8.66
C ARG A 119 -18.61 -2.84 9.74
N ASP A 120 -19.06 -4.07 9.55
CA ASP A 120 -18.84 -5.18 10.49
C ASP A 120 -17.35 -5.53 10.64
N ASP A 121 -16.52 -5.22 9.65
CA ASP A 121 -15.08 -5.42 9.63
C ASP A 121 -14.26 -4.22 10.14
N ALA A 122 -14.90 -3.24 10.76
CA ALA A 122 -14.24 -2.01 11.21
C ALA A 122 -13.09 -2.25 12.22
N VAL A 123 -13.22 -3.27 13.07
CA VAL A 123 -12.16 -3.64 14.05
C VAL A 123 -10.93 -4.18 13.33
N GLN A 124 -11.12 -5.12 12.41
CA GLN A 124 -10.03 -5.69 11.60
C GLN A 124 -9.36 -4.62 10.74
N PHE A 125 -10.17 -3.70 10.19
CA PHE A 125 -9.64 -2.56 9.48
C PHE A 125 -8.80 -1.64 10.38
N ALA A 126 -9.26 -1.34 11.60
CA ALA A 126 -8.54 -0.52 12.56
C ALA A 126 -7.17 -1.14 12.92
N GLU A 127 -7.10 -2.45 13.08
CA GLU A 127 -5.85 -3.18 13.31
C GLU A 127 -4.88 -3.04 12.13
N ALA A 128 -5.34 -3.31 10.90
CA ALA A 128 -4.53 -3.16 9.69
C ALA A 128 -4.09 -1.69 9.47
N TYR A 129 -5.01 -0.74 9.69
CA TYR A 129 -4.76 0.69 9.55
C TYR A 129 -3.73 1.19 10.57
N SER A 130 -3.82 0.72 11.81
CA SER A 130 -2.88 1.07 12.88
C SER A 130 -1.47 0.51 12.63
N ALA A 131 -1.35 -0.62 11.96
CA ALA A 131 -0.06 -1.20 11.59
C ALA A 131 0.71 -0.32 10.58
N VAL A 132 0.00 0.30 9.63
CA VAL A 132 0.61 1.19 8.63
C VAL A 132 0.66 2.65 9.08
N PHE A 133 -0.16 3.01 10.07
CA PHE A 133 -0.20 4.35 10.66
C PHE A 133 -0.10 4.30 12.19
N PRO A 134 1.12 4.10 12.74
CA PRO A 134 1.32 3.90 14.19
C PRO A 134 0.82 5.04 15.07
N HIS A 135 0.81 6.28 14.59
CA HIS A 135 0.26 7.43 15.33
C HIS A 135 -1.25 7.30 15.58
N TYR A 136 -1.96 6.62 14.68
CA TYR A 136 -3.38 6.34 14.87
C TYR A 136 -3.60 5.31 16.00
N GLN A 137 -2.72 4.32 16.12
CA GLN A 137 -2.74 3.39 17.24
C GLN A 137 -2.61 4.12 18.58
N LEU A 138 -1.66 5.05 18.69
CA LEU A 138 -1.48 5.86 19.90
C LEU A 138 -2.73 6.70 20.22
N LEU A 139 -3.43 7.21 19.22
CA LEU A 139 -4.68 7.93 19.40
C LEU A 139 -5.78 7.02 19.97
N ILE A 140 -5.92 5.81 19.43
CA ILE A 140 -6.88 4.80 19.94
C ILE A 140 -6.58 4.46 21.39
N GLU A 141 -5.33 4.18 21.72
CA GLU A 141 -4.90 3.84 23.08
C GLU A 141 -5.15 4.99 24.06
N SER A 142 -4.83 6.21 23.66
CA SER A 142 -5.09 7.42 24.46
C SER A 142 -6.59 7.61 24.74
N TYR A 143 -7.42 7.44 23.70
CA TYR A 143 -8.88 7.52 23.84
C TYR A 143 -9.43 6.42 24.76
N ALA A 144 -8.99 5.18 24.56
CA ALA A 144 -9.40 4.04 25.38
C ALA A 144 -9.02 4.23 26.86
N LYS A 145 -7.79 4.75 27.11
CA LYS A 145 -7.34 5.07 28.47
C LYS A 145 -8.17 6.21 29.11
N ALA A 146 -8.47 7.24 28.35
CA ALA A 146 -9.33 8.33 28.83
C ALA A 146 -10.72 7.82 29.21
N GLN A 147 -11.31 6.94 28.39
CA GLN A 147 -12.61 6.29 28.70
C GLN A 147 -12.52 5.43 29.96
N ALA A 148 -11.45 4.65 30.12
CA ALA A 148 -11.24 3.81 31.32
C ALA A 148 -11.13 4.65 32.58
N VAL A 149 -10.39 5.78 32.54
CA VAL A 149 -10.29 6.73 33.67
C VAL A 149 -11.67 7.25 34.08
N VAL A 150 -12.50 7.65 33.11
CA VAL A 150 -13.86 8.15 33.38
C VAL A 150 -14.76 7.05 33.95
N ASN A 151 -14.77 5.89 33.29
CA ASN A 151 -15.68 4.80 33.63
C ASN A 151 -15.33 4.12 34.96
N ASN A 152 -14.05 4.02 35.29
CA ASN A 152 -13.55 3.38 36.51
C ASN A 152 -13.33 4.37 37.66
N HIS A 153 -13.62 5.66 37.45
CA HIS A 153 -13.32 6.75 38.40
C HIS A 153 -11.84 6.77 38.85
N GLU A 154 -10.92 6.43 37.95
CA GLU A 154 -9.49 6.41 38.22
C GLU A 154 -8.98 7.83 38.49
N GLN A 155 -8.14 7.97 39.54
CA GLN A 155 -7.43 9.24 39.78
C GLN A 155 -6.17 9.28 38.94
N LEU A 156 -5.94 10.41 38.24
CA LEU A 156 -4.66 10.70 37.59
C LEU A 156 -3.54 10.82 38.63
N ASP A 157 -2.31 10.51 38.23
CA ASP A 157 -1.15 10.57 39.15
C ASP A 157 -0.99 11.97 39.82
N SER A 158 -1.31 13.03 39.08
CA SER A 158 -1.34 14.40 39.63
C SER A 158 -2.41 14.64 40.69
N GLN A 159 -3.40 13.77 40.80
CA GLN A 159 -4.53 13.87 41.74
C GLN A 159 -4.37 12.89 42.92
N ARG A 160 -3.39 11.97 42.85
CA ARG A 160 -3.09 11.08 43.97
C ARG A 160 -2.40 11.86 45.08
N LYS A 161 -3.00 11.89 46.26
CA LYS A 161 -2.43 12.51 47.49
C LYS A 161 -1.50 11.56 48.18
#